data_cefeb295d56139db19d8ee4abb318bd9
#
_entry.id   cefeb295d56139db19d8ee4abb318bd9
#
_cell.length_a   1.000
_cell.length_b   1.000
_cell.length_c   1.000
_cell.angle_alpha   90.00
_cell.angle_beta   90.00
_cell.angle_gamma   90.00
#
_symmetry.space_group_name_H-M   'P 1'
#
loop_
_entity.id
_entity.type
_entity.pdbx_description
1 polymer ?
#
loop_
_entity_poly.entity_id
_entity_poly.type
_entity_poly.pdbx_seq_one_letter_code
_entity_poly.pdbx_strand_id
1 'polypeptide(L)'
;MNTVEQQPMYEWKELPWQQIERRVFKLQKRIYRASSRGDVKAVHNLQHLLMNSWSAKCLATRRVTQDNQGKKTAGIDGVKSLTPAARLKLVTRLNLKLKAKPVRRVWIPKPGTTEKRGLGIPVMADRACQALVKLGLEPEWEAKFEANSYGFRPGRGCHDALRAIRSHINQQPKYVLDADIAQCFDRINHTALLDKLKTFPMLRRVIKAWLKAGIMDEETLFPTEEGTPQGGVISPLLANVALHGIETDLKASFPATLKRDGELLRHWQPTLIRYADDLVVLHRDLTVIEQAKQILSKWLAEMGLELKASKTRFTHTLEPYDGNVGFDFLGSTVRQYRVGKTHAPKTRRRTKGRLAFKTIIKPSKTAQERHYRKLSETVNAYPMVPQANLIKMLNPIIRGWADYHSRNNATQTFNRTDYLMGGLLWHWAKRRHANKSAQWIKQRYWHRRKTRSVFAIKTGMELVRHDATAIQKHIKVAGTRSPFDGDWSYWGKRLGRYPDLTKRQAQLLKRQMGKCSYCGLNFTSEDKLEIDHIIPRQQGGKDDYSNWQLLHRHCHDTKTARDKTQKR
;
A
#
# COMPACT_ATOMS: atom_id res chain seq x y z
N MET A 1 -13.79 -6.33 -48.19
CA MET A 1 -12.41 -6.82 -47.93
C MET A 1 -12.39 -7.51 -46.58
N ASN A 2 -12.40 -8.83 -46.57
CA ASN A 2 -12.29 -9.64 -45.33
C ASN A 2 -10.86 -9.53 -44.82
N THR A 3 -10.65 -8.76 -43.77
CA THR A 3 -9.39 -8.78 -43.00
C THR A 3 -9.32 -10.13 -42.31
N VAL A 4 -8.53 -11.05 -42.85
CA VAL A 4 -8.11 -12.27 -42.15
C VAL A 4 -7.51 -11.85 -40.82
N GLU A 5 -8.21 -12.12 -39.71
CA GLU A 5 -7.66 -11.95 -38.36
C GLU A 5 -6.46 -12.93 -38.25
N GLN A 6 -5.24 -12.40 -38.38
CA GLN A 6 -4.02 -13.19 -38.15
C GLN A 6 -4.09 -13.75 -36.73
N GLN A 7 -4.20 -15.08 -36.63
CA GLN A 7 -4.09 -15.75 -35.34
C GLN A 7 -2.73 -15.42 -34.73
N PRO A 8 -2.67 -15.03 -33.44
CA PRO A 8 -1.39 -14.73 -32.82
C PRO A 8 -0.51 -15.98 -32.80
N MET A 9 0.73 -15.82 -33.23
CA MET A 9 1.74 -16.89 -33.43
C MET A 9 2.15 -17.60 -32.11
N TYR A 10 1.67 -17.13 -30.96
CA TYR A 10 2.00 -17.64 -29.62
C TYR A 10 0.74 -17.81 -28.79
N GLU A 11 0.68 -18.88 -28.00
CA GLU A 11 -0.31 -18.97 -26.92
C GLU A 11 0.08 -18.03 -25.75
N TRP A 12 -0.93 -17.50 -25.03
CA TRP A 12 -0.69 -16.61 -23.87
C TRP A 12 0.24 -17.21 -22.81
N LYS A 13 0.19 -18.53 -22.64
CA LYS A 13 1.01 -19.26 -21.67
C LYS A 13 2.48 -19.38 -22.10
N GLU A 14 2.73 -19.35 -23.39
CA GLU A 14 4.05 -19.53 -24.00
C GLU A 14 4.82 -18.21 -24.15
N LEU A 15 4.17 -17.07 -23.84
CA LEU A 15 4.82 -15.78 -23.95
C LEU A 15 6.10 -15.72 -23.11
N PRO A 16 7.22 -15.21 -23.65
CA PRO A 16 8.49 -15.12 -22.96
C PRO A 16 8.49 -13.97 -21.93
N TRP A 17 7.73 -14.15 -20.84
CA TRP A 17 7.48 -13.12 -19.81
C TRP A 17 8.76 -12.51 -19.25
N GLN A 18 9.82 -13.30 -19.08
CA GLN A 18 11.11 -12.81 -18.62
C GLN A 18 11.69 -11.75 -19.57
N GLN A 19 11.64 -11.98 -20.88
CA GLN A 19 12.12 -11.02 -21.87
C GLN A 19 11.23 -9.78 -21.94
N ILE A 20 9.90 -9.99 -21.88
CA ILE A 20 8.88 -8.93 -21.87
C ILE A 20 9.14 -7.98 -20.70
N GLU A 21 9.27 -8.48 -19.48
CA GLU A 21 9.52 -7.67 -18.29
C GLU A 21 10.86 -6.94 -18.35
N ARG A 22 11.93 -7.62 -18.79
CA ARG A 22 13.25 -6.98 -18.96
C ARG A 22 13.22 -5.82 -19.95
N ARG A 23 12.52 -5.98 -21.08
CA ARG A 23 12.38 -4.93 -22.11
C ARG A 23 11.62 -3.71 -21.55
N VAL A 24 10.49 -3.96 -20.91
CA VAL A 24 9.69 -2.88 -20.29
C VAL A 24 10.49 -2.17 -19.21
N PHE A 25 11.10 -2.90 -18.28
CA PHE A 25 11.89 -2.30 -17.20
C PHE A 25 13.10 -1.51 -17.72
N LYS A 26 13.75 -1.96 -18.79
CA LYS A 26 14.84 -1.20 -19.44
C LYS A 26 14.36 0.17 -19.92
N LEU A 27 13.17 0.25 -20.52
CA LEU A 27 12.57 1.51 -20.95
C LEU A 27 12.16 2.38 -19.76
N GLN A 28 11.54 1.80 -18.74
CA GLN A 28 11.16 2.51 -17.51
C GLN A 28 12.38 3.15 -16.82
N LYS A 29 13.49 2.42 -16.71
CA LYS A 29 14.74 2.95 -16.17
C LYS A 29 15.31 4.11 -17.01
N ARG A 30 15.18 4.04 -18.34
CA ARG A 30 15.59 5.14 -19.22
C ARG A 30 14.71 6.36 -19.07
N ILE A 31 13.37 6.19 -18.94
CA ILE A 31 12.43 7.28 -18.67
C ILE A 31 12.78 7.95 -17.34
N TYR A 32 12.96 7.17 -16.27
CA TYR A 32 13.36 7.68 -14.95
C TYR A 32 14.63 8.53 -15.03
N ARG A 33 15.67 8.03 -15.70
CA ARG A 33 16.95 8.74 -15.85
C ARG A 33 16.82 10.01 -16.69
N ALA A 34 16.06 9.99 -17.77
CA ALA A 34 15.79 11.17 -18.59
C ALA A 34 15.04 12.25 -17.78
N SER A 35 13.99 11.83 -17.03
CA SER A 35 13.24 12.71 -16.14
C SER A 35 14.10 13.30 -15.03
N SER A 36 14.98 12.51 -14.40
CA SER A 36 15.92 12.98 -13.36
C SER A 36 16.90 14.05 -13.87
N ARG A 37 17.13 14.12 -15.19
CA ARG A 37 17.98 15.15 -15.85
C ARG A 37 17.18 16.31 -16.44
N GLY A 38 15.85 16.29 -16.32
CA GLY A 38 14.99 17.30 -16.90
C GLY A 38 14.82 17.21 -18.43
N ASP A 39 15.23 16.11 -19.07
CA ASP A 39 15.15 15.91 -20.51
C ASP A 39 13.74 15.47 -20.93
N VAL A 40 12.85 16.46 -21.05
CA VAL A 40 11.42 16.26 -21.38
C VAL A 40 11.24 15.60 -22.76
N LYS A 41 12.06 15.96 -23.74
CA LYS A 41 11.98 15.40 -25.12
C LYS A 41 12.29 13.91 -25.11
N ALA A 42 13.35 13.50 -24.43
CA ALA A 42 13.71 12.09 -24.27
C ALA A 42 12.64 11.32 -23.48
N VAL A 43 12.05 11.92 -22.43
CA VAL A 43 10.95 11.33 -21.67
C VAL A 43 9.78 11.01 -22.58
N HIS A 44 9.28 11.99 -23.34
CA HIS A 44 8.14 11.81 -24.24
C HIS A 44 8.41 10.76 -25.33
N ASN A 45 9.59 10.77 -25.94
CA ASN A 45 9.99 9.79 -26.96
C ASN A 45 10.03 8.37 -26.38
N LEU A 46 10.60 8.20 -25.18
CA LEU A 46 10.68 6.91 -24.52
C LEU A 46 9.31 6.40 -24.05
N GLN A 47 8.43 7.29 -23.58
CA GLN A 47 7.06 6.96 -23.23
C GLN A 47 6.27 6.50 -24.46
N HIS A 48 6.39 7.22 -25.56
CA HIS A 48 5.77 6.84 -26.85
C HIS A 48 6.26 5.46 -27.32
N LEU A 49 7.58 5.23 -27.28
CA LEU A 49 8.18 3.94 -27.60
C LEU A 49 7.66 2.82 -26.70
N LEU A 50 7.58 3.05 -25.38
CA LEU A 50 7.09 2.07 -24.43
C LEU A 50 5.62 1.72 -24.69
N MET A 51 4.75 2.72 -24.84
CA MET A 51 3.31 2.53 -24.99
C MET A 51 2.93 1.86 -26.32
N ASN A 52 3.78 1.97 -27.34
CA ASN A 52 3.61 1.27 -28.61
C ASN A 52 4.23 -0.13 -28.60
N SER A 53 5.11 -0.45 -27.65
CA SER A 53 5.77 -1.75 -27.62
C SER A 53 4.81 -2.88 -27.26
N TRP A 54 4.88 -3.95 -28.03
CA TRP A 54 4.11 -5.18 -27.77
C TRP A 54 4.37 -5.72 -26.36
N SER A 55 5.62 -5.69 -25.88
CA SER A 55 5.98 -6.12 -24.53
C SER A 55 5.24 -5.36 -23.44
N ALA A 56 5.11 -4.03 -23.55
CA ALA A 56 4.37 -3.24 -22.56
C ALA A 56 2.87 -3.49 -22.62
N LYS A 57 2.30 -3.67 -23.80
CA LYS A 57 0.88 -4.05 -23.97
C LYS A 57 0.59 -5.41 -23.34
N CYS A 58 1.44 -6.41 -23.55
CA CYS A 58 1.33 -7.72 -22.89
C CYS A 58 1.39 -7.60 -21.37
N LEU A 59 2.38 -6.87 -20.83
CA LEU A 59 2.55 -6.71 -19.39
C LEU A 59 1.37 -5.97 -18.76
N ALA A 60 0.89 -4.90 -19.38
CA ALA A 60 -0.28 -4.14 -18.91
C ALA A 60 -1.54 -5.02 -18.88
N THR A 61 -1.78 -5.79 -19.94
CA THR A 61 -2.90 -6.72 -20.03
C THR A 61 -2.79 -7.81 -18.96
N ARG A 62 -1.62 -8.41 -18.76
CA ARG A 62 -1.41 -9.43 -17.70
C ARG A 62 -1.72 -8.89 -16.32
N ARG A 63 -1.17 -7.72 -15.95
CA ARG A 63 -1.38 -7.10 -14.64
C ARG A 63 -2.85 -6.94 -14.31
N VAL A 64 -3.66 -6.53 -15.26
CA VAL A 64 -5.09 -6.27 -15.07
C VAL A 64 -5.93 -7.53 -15.12
N THR A 65 -5.66 -8.43 -16.08
CA THR A 65 -6.53 -9.59 -16.39
C THR A 65 -6.11 -10.88 -15.70
N GLN A 66 -4.89 -10.96 -15.18
CA GLN A 66 -4.37 -12.17 -14.53
C GLN A 66 -3.91 -11.90 -13.10
N ASP A 67 -3.03 -10.91 -12.87
CA ASP A 67 -2.39 -10.72 -11.58
C ASP A 67 -3.32 -10.04 -10.56
N ASN A 68 -4.15 -9.09 -11.00
CA ASN A 68 -5.03 -8.34 -10.11
C ASN A 68 -6.31 -9.13 -9.77
N GLN A 69 -6.75 -9.06 -8.50
CA GLN A 69 -8.03 -9.62 -8.05
C GLN A 69 -9.25 -8.94 -8.71
N GLY A 70 -9.13 -7.67 -9.08
CA GLY A 70 -10.15 -6.93 -9.83
C GLY A 70 -10.54 -7.54 -11.18
N LYS A 71 -9.79 -8.53 -11.69
CA LYS A 71 -10.15 -9.31 -12.89
C LYS A 71 -11.54 -9.97 -12.80
N LYS A 72 -12.03 -10.23 -11.60
CA LYS A 72 -13.35 -10.84 -11.34
C LYS A 72 -14.50 -9.82 -11.34
N THR A 73 -14.21 -8.52 -11.37
CA THR A 73 -15.19 -7.45 -11.31
C THR A 73 -15.36 -6.83 -12.69
N ALA A 74 -16.56 -6.91 -13.26
CA ALA A 74 -16.87 -6.34 -14.57
C ALA A 74 -17.05 -4.82 -14.53
N GLY A 75 -16.73 -4.12 -15.62
CA GLY A 75 -17.19 -2.75 -15.90
C GLY A 75 -18.66 -2.73 -16.35
N ILE A 76 -19.04 -1.67 -17.07
CA ILE A 76 -20.39 -1.53 -17.65
C ILE A 76 -20.65 -2.56 -18.78
N ASP A 77 -19.60 -3.10 -19.38
CA ASP A 77 -19.66 -4.07 -20.48
C ASP A 77 -19.83 -5.53 -20.02
N GLY A 78 -19.96 -5.78 -18.72
CA GLY A 78 -20.10 -7.13 -18.15
C GLY A 78 -18.84 -8.01 -18.27
N VAL A 79 -17.79 -7.55 -18.94
CA VAL A 79 -16.58 -8.35 -19.22
C VAL A 79 -15.70 -8.54 -17.99
N LYS A 80 -15.45 -9.81 -17.65
CA LYS A 80 -14.59 -10.23 -16.52
C LYS A 80 -13.87 -11.54 -16.85
N SER A 81 -12.79 -11.83 -16.12
CA SER A 81 -12.09 -13.14 -16.16
C SER A 81 -11.71 -13.61 -17.57
N LEU A 82 -11.02 -12.75 -18.34
CA LEU A 82 -10.65 -13.02 -19.74
C LEU A 82 -9.89 -14.34 -19.91
N THR A 83 -10.25 -15.11 -20.96
CA THR A 83 -9.52 -16.29 -21.40
C THR A 83 -8.14 -15.92 -21.97
N PRO A 84 -7.19 -16.86 -22.09
CA PRO A 84 -5.90 -16.63 -22.75
C PRO A 84 -6.00 -16.01 -24.14
N ALA A 85 -6.88 -16.53 -25.00
CA ALA A 85 -7.12 -16.01 -26.36
C ALA A 85 -7.70 -14.56 -26.31
N ALA A 86 -8.67 -14.30 -25.44
CA ALA A 86 -9.24 -12.96 -25.27
C ALA A 86 -8.20 -11.93 -24.76
N ARG A 87 -7.21 -12.36 -23.96
CA ARG A 87 -6.08 -11.50 -23.54
C ARG A 87 -5.19 -11.13 -24.72
N LEU A 88 -4.85 -12.08 -25.60
CA LEU A 88 -4.08 -11.79 -26.81
C LEU A 88 -4.83 -10.85 -27.74
N LYS A 89 -6.13 -11.07 -27.95
CA LYS A 89 -6.99 -10.17 -28.73
C LYS A 89 -7.05 -8.76 -28.11
N LEU A 90 -7.02 -8.63 -26.77
CA LEU A 90 -6.93 -7.34 -26.10
C LEU A 90 -5.57 -6.68 -26.35
N VAL A 91 -4.45 -7.41 -26.29
CA VAL A 91 -3.10 -6.88 -26.57
C VAL A 91 -3.01 -6.26 -27.96
N THR A 92 -3.53 -6.93 -29.01
CA THR A 92 -3.50 -6.41 -30.39
C THR A 92 -4.33 -5.15 -30.57
N ARG A 93 -5.45 -5.04 -29.87
CA ARG A 93 -6.35 -3.87 -29.93
C ARG A 93 -5.91 -2.71 -29.04
N LEU A 94 -4.99 -2.95 -28.07
CA LEU A 94 -4.60 -1.95 -27.08
C LEU A 94 -3.77 -0.84 -27.71
N ASN A 95 -4.32 0.38 -27.72
CA ASN A 95 -3.66 1.59 -28.19
C ASN A 95 -4.25 2.83 -27.51
N LEU A 96 -3.60 3.98 -27.66
CA LEU A 96 -4.01 5.25 -27.04
C LEU A 96 -5.17 5.96 -27.78
N LYS A 97 -5.72 5.35 -28.84
CA LYS A 97 -6.87 5.90 -29.60
C LYS A 97 -8.21 5.29 -29.12
N LEU A 98 -8.19 4.37 -28.16
CA LEU A 98 -9.41 3.79 -27.60
C LEU A 98 -10.29 4.87 -26.96
N LYS A 99 -11.59 4.83 -27.30
CA LYS A 99 -12.57 5.72 -26.66
C LYS A 99 -12.82 5.25 -25.24
N ALA A 100 -12.68 6.15 -24.27
CA ALA A 100 -13.01 5.90 -22.88
C ALA A 100 -14.50 5.58 -22.72
N LYS A 101 -14.83 4.60 -21.88
CA LYS A 101 -16.19 4.26 -21.53
C LYS A 101 -16.52 4.72 -20.10
N PRO A 102 -17.78 5.03 -19.79
CA PRO A 102 -18.19 5.34 -18.42
C PRO A 102 -17.77 4.26 -17.44
N VAL A 103 -17.47 4.65 -16.20
CA VAL A 103 -17.13 3.70 -15.14
C VAL A 103 -18.40 3.23 -14.42
N ARG A 104 -18.48 1.94 -14.08
CA ARG A 104 -19.59 1.39 -13.31
C ARG A 104 -19.42 1.74 -11.83
N ARG A 105 -20.43 2.36 -11.20
CA ARG A 105 -20.45 2.65 -9.76
C ARG A 105 -20.65 1.36 -8.97
N VAL A 106 -19.87 1.20 -7.92
CA VAL A 106 -20.04 0.15 -6.90
C VAL A 106 -19.86 0.76 -5.53
N TRP A 107 -20.87 0.63 -4.68
CA TRP A 107 -20.86 1.18 -3.34
C TRP A 107 -20.25 0.20 -2.34
N ILE A 108 -19.18 0.61 -1.65
CA ILE A 108 -18.51 -0.19 -0.62
C ILE A 108 -18.69 0.48 0.74
N PRO A 109 -19.14 -0.25 1.79
CA PRO A 109 -19.24 0.29 3.14
C PRO A 109 -17.88 0.80 3.64
N LYS A 110 -17.85 2.00 4.22
CA LYS A 110 -16.65 2.47 4.93
C LYS A 110 -16.54 1.73 6.27
N PRO A 111 -15.38 1.16 6.61
CA PRO A 111 -15.22 0.42 7.87
C PRO A 111 -15.54 1.28 9.09
N GLY A 112 -16.50 0.85 9.92
CA GLY A 112 -16.85 1.50 11.19
C GLY A 112 -17.78 2.71 11.08
N THR A 113 -18.39 2.93 9.92
CA THR A 113 -19.41 3.98 9.69
C THR A 113 -20.59 3.43 8.91
N THR A 114 -21.68 4.15 8.86
CA THR A 114 -22.84 3.88 7.97
C THR A 114 -22.63 4.40 6.55
N GLU A 115 -21.58 5.19 6.35
CA GLU A 115 -21.28 5.78 5.05
C GLU A 115 -20.76 4.75 4.05
N LYS A 116 -21.10 4.95 2.79
CA LYS A 116 -20.60 4.16 1.66
C LYS A 116 -19.57 4.98 0.85
N ARG A 117 -18.61 4.29 0.25
CA ARG A 117 -17.65 4.84 -0.71
C ARG A 117 -18.03 4.34 -2.10
N GLY A 118 -18.23 5.26 -3.05
CA GLY A 118 -18.47 4.90 -4.45
C GLY A 118 -17.16 4.59 -5.16
N LEU A 119 -17.00 3.37 -5.65
CA LEU A 119 -15.91 3.01 -6.55
C LEU A 119 -16.39 3.08 -8.00
N GLY A 120 -15.58 3.67 -8.88
CA GLY A 120 -15.80 3.65 -10.32
C GLY A 120 -14.99 2.51 -10.95
N ILE A 121 -15.64 1.51 -11.51
CA ILE A 121 -15.00 0.34 -12.11
C ILE A 121 -14.94 0.51 -13.64
N PRO A 122 -13.77 0.80 -14.24
CA PRO A 122 -13.65 0.93 -15.68
C PRO A 122 -13.81 -0.42 -16.38
N VAL A 123 -14.15 -0.43 -17.65
CA VAL A 123 -14.14 -1.64 -18.50
C VAL A 123 -12.73 -2.23 -18.61
N MET A 124 -12.63 -3.52 -18.92
CA MET A 124 -11.36 -4.23 -18.91
C MET A 124 -10.34 -3.62 -19.90
N ALA A 125 -10.79 -3.15 -21.06
CA ALA A 125 -9.94 -2.48 -22.05
C ALA A 125 -9.35 -1.17 -21.52
N ASP A 126 -10.16 -0.34 -20.85
CA ASP A 126 -9.68 0.90 -20.24
C ASP A 126 -8.70 0.62 -19.11
N ARG A 127 -8.96 -0.38 -18.26
CA ARG A 127 -7.98 -0.77 -17.21
C ARG A 127 -6.64 -1.18 -17.81
N ALA A 128 -6.63 -1.94 -18.90
CA ALA A 128 -5.40 -2.34 -19.58
C ALA A 128 -4.69 -1.15 -20.21
N CYS A 129 -5.43 -0.21 -20.82
CA CYS A 129 -4.87 1.02 -21.36
C CYS A 129 -4.33 1.94 -20.26
N GLN A 130 -5.05 2.10 -19.15
CA GLN A 130 -4.58 2.84 -17.97
C GLN A 130 -3.31 2.20 -17.37
N ALA A 131 -3.24 0.87 -17.33
CA ALA A 131 -2.03 0.16 -16.89
C ALA A 131 -0.85 0.41 -17.84
N LEU A 132 -1.08 0.44 -19.15
CA LEU A 132 -0.07 0.75 -20.15
C LEU A 132 0.47 2.17 -19.99
N VAL A 133 -0.43 3.15 -19.82
CA VAL A 133 -0.07 4.55 -19.58
C VAL A 133 0.68 4.70 -18.25
N LYS A 134 0.24 4.02 -17.19
CA LYS A 134 0.93 4.00 -15.90
C LYS A 134 2.36 3.49 -16.04
N LEU A 135 2.64 2.44 -16.84
CA LEU A 135 3.99 1.94 -17.09
C LEU A 135 4.94 3.02 -17.63
N GLY A 136 4.44 3.98 -18.39
CA GLY A 136 5.22 5.08 -18.95
C GLY A 136 5.31 6.32 -18.05
N LEU A 137 4.21 6.70 -17.39
CA LEU A 137 4.16 7.92 -16.55
C LEU A 137 4.80 7.72 -15.17
N GLU A 138 4.62 6.56 -14.55
CA GLU A 138 5.10 6.32 -13.19
C GLU A 138 6.63 6.50 -13.03
N PRO A 139 7.50 6.00 -13.93
CA PRO A 139 8.94 6.27 -13.85
C PRO A 139 9.32 7.74 -13.98
N GLU A 140 8.60 8.50 -14.81
CA GLU A 140 8.80 9.93 -14.94
C GLU A 140 8.53 10.66 -13.63
N TRP A 141 7.35 10.41 -13.05
CA TRP A 141 6.91 11.10 -11.85
C TRP A 141 7.64 10.64 -10.59
N GLU A 142 8.07 9.38 -10.53
CA GLU A 142 8.93 8.89 -9.45
C GLU A 142 10.27 9.61 -9.37
N ALA A 143 10.77 10.14 -10.48
CA ALA A 143 11.97 10.98 -10.50
C ALA A 143 11.73 12.41 -9.94
N LYS A 144 10.47 12.86 -9.93
CA LYS A 144 10.07 14.22 -9.52
C LYS A 144 9.52 14.26 -8.09
N PHE A 145 8.78 13.20 -7.66
CA PHE A 145 8.07 13.21 -6.39
C PHE A 145 8.95 13.46 -5.17
N GLU A 146 8.42 14.26 -4.26
CA GLU A 146 9.06 14.63 -3.00
C GLU A 146 9.40 13.41 -2.12
N ALA A 147 10.45 13.55 -1.32
CA ALA A 147 10.97 12.48 -0.47
C ALA A 147 9.98 12.03 0.63
N ASN A 148 9.13 12.92 1.11
CA ASN A 148 8.18 12.67 2.19
C ASN A 148 6.74 12.37 1.70
N SER A 149 6.57 12.10 0.42
CA SER A 149 5.34 11.55 -0.16
C SER A 149 5.44 10.03 -0.26
N TYR A 150 4.51 9.28 0.35
CA TYR A 150 4.63 7.83 0.52
C TYR A 150 3.47 7.02 -0.07
N GLY A 151 2.24 7.53 -0.08
CA GLY A 151 1.07 6.81 -0.54
C GLY A 151 1.10 6.49 -2.04
N PHE A 152 0.64 5.30 -2.43
CA PHE A 152 0.51 4.84 -3.82
C PHE A 152 1.79 4.87 -4.66
N ARG A 153 2.95 4.92 -4.05
CA ARG A 153 4.25 4.94 -4.73
C ARG A 153 4.96 3.60 -4.62
N PRO A 154 5.64 3.14 -5.69
CA PRO A 154 6.37 1.88 -5.68
C PRO A 154 7.52 1.90 -4.66
N GLY A 155 7.66 0.80 -3.91
CA GLY A 155 8.72 0.65 -2.90
C GLY A 155 8.59 1.52 -1.65
N ARG A 156 7.46 2.23 -1.48
CA ARG A 156 7.14 3.07 -0.31
C ARG A 156 5.84 2.59 0.34
N GLY A 157 5.70 2.79 1.66
CA GLY A 157 4.52 2.36 2.39
C GLY A 157 4.24 3.19 3.63
N CYS A 158 3.14 2.88 4.31
CA CYS A 158 2.70 3.56 5.53
C CYS A 158 3.76 3.54 6.64
N HIS A 159 4.54 2.46 6.75
CA HIS A 159 5.62 2.36 7.74
C HIS A 159 6.79 3.31 7.44
N ASP A 160 7.01 3.68 6.17
CA ASP A 160 7.97 4.72 5.80
C ASP A 160 7.53 6.10 6.31
N ALA A 161 6.25 6.43 6.14
CA ALA A 161 5.66 7.67 6.64
C ALA A 161 5.74 7.75 8.17
N LEU A 162 5.30 6.71 8.89
CA LEU A 162 5.41 6.63 10.36
C LEU A 162 6.88 6.74 10.84
N ARG A 163 7.81 6.13 10.10
CA ARG A 163 9.23 6.22 10.41
C ARG A 163 9.80 7.61 10.14
N ALA A 164 9.32 8.30 9.09
CA ALA A 164 9.66 9.69 8.81
C ALA A 164 9.20 10.60 9.96
N ILE A 165 7.92 10.51 10.37
CA ILE A 165 7.40 11.24 11.53
C ILE A 165 8.29 11.02 12.75
N ARG A 166 8.55 9.74 13.11
CA ARG A 166 9.43 9.43 14.26
C ARG A 166 10.81 10.07 14.13
N SER A 167 11.38 10.12 12.93
CA SER A 167 12.71 10.68 12.73
C SER A 167 12.75 12.20 12.97
N HIS A 168 11.66 12.89 12.72
CA HIS A 168 11.55 14.35 12.87
C HIS A 168 11.15 14.81 14.26
N ILE A 169 10.54 13.92 15.09
CA ILE A 169 10.10 14.31 16.44
C ILE A 169 10.93 13.67 17.56
N ASN A 170 11.73 12.64 17.29
CA ASN A 170 12.39 11.84 18.32
C ASN A 170 13.47 12.57 19.13
N GLN A 171 13.89 13.76 18.72
CA GLN A 171 14.89 14.56 19.42
C GLN A 171 14.32 15.87 20.00
N GLN A 172 13.14 16.27 19.55
CA GLN A 172 12.48 17.50 19.97
C GLN A 172 10.97 17.36 19.85
N PRO A 173 10.18 17.79 20.85
CA PRO A 173 8.74 17.92 20.72
C PRO A 173 8.36 18.94 19.64
N LYS A 174 7.19 18.76 19.03
CA LYS A 174 6.74 19.62 17.94
C LYS A 174 5.23 19.86 18.00
N TYR A 175 4.83 21.03 17.56
CA TYR A 175 3.47 21.31 17.10
C TYR A 175 3.20 20.59 15.81
N VAL A 176 1.94 20.23 15.59
CA VAL A 176 1.49 19.38 14.50
C VAL A 176 0.21 19.94 13.91
N LEU A 177 0.17 20.13 12.61
CA LEU A 177 -1.07 20.19 11.85
C LEU A 177 -1.34 18.78 11.34
N ASP A 178 -2.40 18.15 11.86
CA ASP A 178 -2.93 16.86 11.41
C ASP A 178 -4.14 17.15 10.52
N ALA A 179 -4.07 16.80 9.25
CA ALA A 179 -5.07 17.19 8.26
C ALA A 179 -5.33 16.10 7.21
N ASP A 180 -6.54 16.11 6.68
CA ASP A 180 -7.04 15.23 5.63
C ASP A 180 -7.61 16.12 4.50
N ILE A 181 -7.40 15.73 3.24
CA ILE A 181 -7.95 16.45 2.09
C ILE A 181 -9.37 15.96 1.83
N ALA A 182 -10.33 16.88 1.76
CA ALA A 182 -11.73 16.56 1.52
C ALA A 182 -11.91 15.97 0.12
N GLN A 183 -12.50 14.77 0.03
CA GLN A 183 -12.88 14.13 -1.24
C GLN A 183 -11.82 14.23 -2.34
N CYS A 184 -10.53 14.05 -1.99
CA CYS A 184 -9.39 14.32 -2.86
C CYS A 184 -9.54 13.74 -4.28
N PHE A 185 -9.97 12.47 -4.39
CA PHE A 185 -10.15 11.82 -5.69
C PHE A 185 -11.34 12.38 -6.49
N ASP A 186 -12.36 12.91 -5.82
CA ASP A 186 -13.62 13.29 -6.42
C ASP A 186 -13.67 14.78 -6.83
N ARG A 187 -12.68 15.59 -6.38
CA ARG A 187 -12.66 17.05 -6.57
C ARG A 187 -11.44 17.62 -7.31
N ILE A 188 -10.47 16.79 -7.72
CA ILE A 188 -9.30 17.29 -8.47
C ILE A 188 -9.74 18.01 -9.74
N ASN A 189 -9.36 19.28 -9.89
CA ASN A 189 -9.62 20.05 -11.11
C ASN A 189 -8.91 19.42 -12.31
N HIS A 190 -9.69 19.03 -13.34
CA HIS A 190 -9.17 18.35 -14.53
C HIS A 190 -8.18 19.19 -15.32
N THR A 191 -8.44 20.49 -15.46
CA THR A 191 -7.58 21.39 -16.22
C THR A 191 -6.24 21.57 -15.52
N ALA A 192 -6.26 21.91 -14.23
CA ALA A 192 -5.07 22.07 -13.41
C ALA A 192 -4.21 20.79 -13.39
N LEU A 193 -4.84 19.59 -13.26
CA LEU A 193 -4.13 18.31 -13.33
C LEU A 193 -3.48 18.09 -14.71
N LEU A 194 -4.22 18.32 -15.80
CA LEU A 194 -3.72 18.13 -17.17
C LEU A 194 -2.59 19.10 -17.52
N ASP A 195 -2.63 20.34 -17.01
CA ASP A 195 -1.58 21.32 -17.20
C ASP A 195 -0.32 20.97 -16.40
N LYS A 196 -0.51 20.42 -15.21
CA LYS A 196 0.60 19.94 -14.38
C LYS A 196 1.30 18.70 -14.96
N LEU A 197 0.55 17.83 -15.63
CA LEU A 197 1.10 16.64 -16.29
C LEU A 197 2.12 16.98 -17.38
N LYS A 198 1.96 18.08 -18.11
CA LYS A 198 2.86 18.55 -19.20
C LYS A 198 3.26 17.43 -20.17
N THR A 199 2.30 16.59 -20.56
CA THR A 199 2.54 15.42 -21.40
C THR A 199 2.21 15.68 -22.88
N PHE A 200 2.63 14.78 -23.78
CA PHE A 200 2.39 14.95 -25.21
C PHE A 200 0.90 14.86 -25.60
N PRO A 201 0.45 15.49 -26.70
CA PRO A 201 -0.97 15.74 -26.99
C PRO A 201 -1.84 14.49 -27.03
N MET A 202 -1.36 13.38 -27.57
CA MET A 202 -2.11 12.12 -27.62
C MET A 202 -2.40 11.57 -26.22
N LEU A 203 -1.39 11.57 -25.33
CA LEU A 203 -1.53 11.09 -23.97
C LEU A 203 -2.44 12.01 -23.15
N ARG A 204 -2.31 13.34 -23.33
CA ARG A 204 -3.21 14.32 -22.71
C ARG A 204 -4.67 14.07 -23.09
N ARG A 205 -4.97 13.78 -24.38
CA ARG A 205 -6.33 13.47 -24.86
C ARG A 205 -6.90 12.20 -24.19
N VAL A 206 -6.11 11.14 -24.11
CA VAL A 206 -6.55 9.89 -23.49
C VAL A 206 -6.85 10.07 -22.01
N ILE A 207 -5.97 10.74 -21.25
CA ILE A 207 -6.19 11.01 -19.83
C ILE A 207 -7.43 11.89 -19.65
N LYS A 208 -7.59 12.97 -20.45
CA LYS A 208 -8.79 13.81 -20.43
C LYS A 208 -10.06 13.00 -20.71
N ALA A 209 -10.02 12.07 -21.65
CA ALA A 209 -11.15 11.21 -21.97
C ALA A 209 -11.56 10.32 -20.77
N TRP A 210 -10.60 9.75 -20.03
CA TRP A 210 -10.92 8.98 -18.82
C TRP A 210 -11.45 9.83 -17.68
N LEU A 211 -10.95 11.05 -17.51
CA LEU A 211 -11.45 11.98 -16.49
C LEU A 211 -12.90 12.40 -16.77
N LYS A 212 -13.26 12.54 -18.05
CA LYS A 212 -14.59 12.96 -18.50
C LYS A 212 -15.51 11.80 -18.90
N ALA A 213 -15.12 10.55 -18.67
CA ALA A 213 -15.86 9.39 -19.14
C ALA A 213 -17.25 9.22 -18.51
N GLY A 214 -17.53 9.87 -17.38
CA GLY A 214 -18.75 9.74 -16.64
C GLY A 214 -18.82 8.49 -15.77
N ILE A 215 -19.82 8.47 -14.90
CA ILE A 215 -20.07 7.38 -13.95
C ILE A 215 -21.47 6.83 -14.22
N MET A 216 -21.57 5.53 -14.45
CA MET A 216 -22.81 4.81 -14.58
C MET A 216 -23.17 4.24 -13.20
N ASP A 217 -24.24 4.75 -12.59
CA ASP A 217 -24.83 4.23 -11.35
C ASP A 217 -26.18 3.60 -11.70
N GLU A 218 -26.27 2.30 -11.57
CA GLU A 218 -27.33 1.49 -12.15
C GLU A 218 -27.46 1.75 -13.66
N GLU A 219 -28.54 2.36 -14.12
CA GLU A 219 -28.79 2.70 -15.54
C GLU A 219 -28.61 4.20 -15.85
N THR A 220 -28.27 5.02 -14.83
CA THR A 220 -28.15 6.47 -14.98
C THR A 220 -26.68 6.88 -15.18
N LEU A 221 -26.42 7.66 -16.24
CA LEU A 221 -25.12 8.25 -16.52
C LEU A 221 -24.97 9.62 -15.84
N PHE A 222 -23.99 9.73 -14.95
CA PHE A 222 -23.60 10.99 -14.32
C PHE A 222 -22.33 11.51 -15.00
N PRO A 223 -22.33 12.72 -15.56
CA PRO A 223 -21.13 13.32 -16.11
C PRO A 223 -20.11 13.60 -14.99
N THR A 224 -18.82 13.57 -15.33
CA THR A 224 -17.71 13.92 -14.43
C THR A 224 -17.01 15.18 -14.94
N GLU A 225 -17.12 16.28 -14.20
CA GLU A 225 -16.47 17.55 -14.53
C GLU A 225 -15.20 17.78 -13.71
N GLU A 226 -15.09 17.11 -12.56
CA GLU A 226 -13.95 17.12 -11.67
C GLU A 226 -13.65 15.71 -11.13
N GLY A 227 -12.49 15.54 -10.52
CA GLY A 227 -12.08 14.31 -9.87
C GLY A 227 -11.51 13.22 -10.79
N THR A 228 -11.07 12.15 -10.17
CA THR A 228 -10.60 10.92 -10.84
C THR A 228 -11.37 9.74 -10.29
N PRO A 229 -11.88 8.83 -11.12
CA PRO A 229 -12.67 7.69 -10.64
C PRO A 229 -11.90 6.87 -9.59
N GLN A 230 -12.45 6.77 -8.36
CA GLN A 230 -11.88 5.88 -7.33
C GLN A 230 -12.05 4.42 -7.80
N GLY A 231 -10.93 3.75 -8.14
CA GLY A 231 -10.92 2.37 -8.68
C GLY A 231 -10.28 2.25 -10.06
N GLY A 232 -9.99 3.35 -10.73
CA GLY A 232 -9.15 3.37 -11.93
C GLY A 232 -7.71 2.97 -11.62
N VAL A 233 -7.06 2.28 -12.55
CA VAL A 233 -5.66 1.80 -12.37
C VAL A 233 -4.66 2.96 -12.28
N ILE A 234 -4.94 4.07 -12.98
CA ILE A 234 -4.06 5.24 -13.05
C ILE A 234 -4.41 6.30 -12.00
N SER A 235 -5.63 6.30 -11.43
CA SER A 235 -6.12 7.35 -10.53
C SER A 235 -5.20 7.61 -9.33
N PRO A 236 -4.59 6.61 -8.66
CA PRO A 236 -3.66 6.87 -7.57
C PRO A 236 -2.41 7.64 -7.99
N LEU A 237 -1.90 7.39 -9.21
CA LEU A 237 -0.77 8.13 -9.76
C LEU A 237 -1.17 9.58 -10.07
N LEU A 238 -2.33 9.78 -10.71
CA LEU A 238 -2.85 11.11 -11.03
C LEU A 238 -3.09 11.96 -9.77
N ALA A 239 -3.63 11.37 -8.70
CA ALA A 239 -3.77 12.05 -7.41
C ALA A 239 -2.41 12.46 -6.82
N ASN A 240 -1.39 11.61 -6.91
CA ASN A 240 -0.04 11.99 -6.49
C ASN A 240 0.57 13.09 -7.36
N VAL A 241 0.28 13.11 -8.66
CA VAL A 241 0.68 14.19 -9.58
C VAL A 241 -0.01 15.49 -9.17
N ALA A 242 -1.33 15.48 -8.94
CA ALA A 242 -2.08 16.63 -8.48
C ALA A 242 -1.46 17.26 -7.22
N LEU A 243 -1.10 16.43 -6.24
CA LEU A 243 -0.55 16.86 -4.95
C LEU A 243 0.97 17.04 -4.92
N HIS A 244 1.68 16.80 -6.04
CA HIS A 244 3.12 17.05 -6.12
C HIS A 244 3.41 18.55 -6.10
N GLY A 245 4.49 18.95 -5.43
CA GLY A 245 4.89 20.35 -5.26
C GLY A 245 4.49 20.94 -3.90
N ILE A 246 3.46 20.40 -3.25
CA ILE A 246 2.93 20.93 -1.98
C ILE A 246 3.98 20.97 -0.85
N GLU A 247 4.90 20.00 -0.76
CA GLU A 247 6.00 20.02 0.21
C GLU A 247 7.05 21.07 -0.19
N THR A 248 7.34 21.19 -1.48
CA THR A 248 8.34 22.11 -2.02
C THR A 248 7.92 23.55 -1.80
N ASP A 249 6.69 23.89 -2.17
CA ASP A 249 6.14 25.24 -2.09
C ASP A 249 5.92 25.67 -0.64
N LEU A 250 5.45 24.74 0.21
CA LEU A 250 5.37 24.97 1.65
C LEU A 250 6.74 25.31 2.25
N LYS A 251 7.79 24.57 1.89
CA LYS A 251 9.14 24.85 2.37
C LYS A 251 9.71 26.16 1.84
N ALA A 252 9.46 26.47 0.58
CA ALA A 252 9.92 27.72 -0.04
C ALA A 252 9.31 28.97 0.62
N SER A 253 8.14 28.86 1.24
CA SER A 253 7.49 29.94 1.98
C SER A 253 8.15 30.27 3.33
N PHE A 254 9.14 29.49 3.77
CA PHE A 254 9.84 29.69 5.03
C PHE A 254 11.36 29.70 4.84
N PRO A 255 12.11 30.51 5.61
CA PRO A 255 13.57 30.52 5.53
C PRO A 255 14.15 29.20 6.00
N ALA A 256 15.24 28.72 5.38
CA ALA A 256 15.95 27.52 5.79
C ALA A 256 16.62 27.66 7.17
N THR A 257 17.03 28.89 7.49
CA THR A 257 17.62 29.31 8.77
C THR A 257 16.96 30.59 9.24
N LEU A 258 16.78 30.73 10.54
CA LEU A 258 16.26 31.94 11.18
C LEU A 258 17.20 32.37 12.30
N LYS A 259 17.55 33.66 12.36
CA LYS A 259 18.25 34.26 13.51
C LYS A 259 17.20 34.83 14.45
N ARG A 260 17.14 34.33 15.69
CA ARG A 260 16.20 34.80 16.72
C ARG A 260 16.95 34.89 18.06
N ASP A 261 16.81 35.99 18.74
CA ASP A 261 17.43 36.25 20.05
C ASP A 261 18.94 35.94 20.05
N GLY A 262 19.65 36.32 18.97
CA GLY A 262 21.09 36.07 18.80
C GLY A 262 21.45 34.64 18.38
N GLU A 263 20.53 33.67 18.45
CA GLU A 263 20.76 32.28 18.11
C GLU A 263 20.41 32.00 16.64
N LEU A 264 21.29 31.28 15.91
CA LEU A 264 21.03 30.81 14.55
C LEU A 264 20.27 29.48 14.57
N LEU A 265 18.98 29.54 14.28
CA LEU A 265 18.09 28.39 14.21
C LEU A 265 18.18 27.75 12.82
N ARG A 266 18.95 26.65 12.71
CA ARG A 266 19.06 25.86 11.46
C ARG A 266 17.83 24.97 11.30
N HIS A 267 17.51 24.61 10.05
CA HIS A 267 16.36 23.77 9.68
C HIS A 267 15.03 24.34 10.19
N TRP A 268 14.79 25.62 9.93
CA TRP A 268 13.58 26.34 10.36
C TRP A 268 12.33 25.94 9.54
N GLN A 269 12.50 25.43 8.34
CA GLN A 269 11.39 25.04 7.47
C GLN A 269 10.50 23.96 8.08
N PRO A 270 9.16 24.02 7.94
CA PRO A 270 8.25 22.98 8.38
C PRO A 270 8.50 21.68 7.62
N THR A 271 8.22 20.56 8.26
CA THR A 271 8.31 19.22 7.65
C THR A 271 6.93 18.73 7.32
N LEU A 272 6.61 18.61 6.04
CA LEU A 272 5.37 17.95 5.58
C LEU A 272 5.64 16.47 5.30
N ILE A 273 4.75 15.60 5.79
CA ILE A 273 4.77 14.16 5.53
C ILE A 273 3.38 13.78 5.02
N ARG A 274 3.31 13.19 3.82
CA ARG A 274 2.06 12.89 3.14
C ARG A 274 1.95 11.40 2.80
N TYR A 275 0.78 10.85 3.04
CA TYR A 275 0.40 9.53 2.58
C TYR A 275 -0.94 9.61 1.83
N ALA A 276 -0.90 9.68 0.51
CA ALA A 276 -2.07 9.98 -0.33
C ALA A 276 -2.72 11.33 0.06
N ASP A 277 -3.94 11.32 0.55
CA ASP A 277 -4.73 12.44 1.04
C ASP A 277 -4.49 12.79 2.52
N ASP A 278 -3.96 11.86 3.32
CA ASP A 278 -3.57 12.13 4.71
C ASP A 278 -2.24 12.90 4.76
N LEU A 279 -2.19 14.01 5.48
CA LEU A 279 -0.98 14.82 5.63
C LEU A 279 -0.74 15.31 7.06
N VAL A 280 0.54 15.45 7.41
CA VAL A 280 0.99 15.97 8.71
C VAL A 280 2.09 16.99 8.50
N VAL A 281 1.95 18.18 9.08
CA VAL A 281 3.02 19.20 9.14
C VAL A 281 3.56 19.29 10.54
N LEU A 282 4.88 19.29 10.67
CA LEU A 282 5.61 19.26 11.94
C LEU A 282 6.54 20.46 12.05
N HIS A 283 6.40 21.26 13.11
CA HIS A 283 7.35 22.34 13.45
C HIS A 283 7.41 22.56 14.96
N ARG A 284 8.51 23.15 15.43
CA ARG A 284 8.70 23.50 16.86
C ARG A 284 7.98 24.76 17.30
N ASP A 285 7.61 25.62 16.36
CA ASP A 285 6.94 26.87 16.57
C ASP A 285 5.50 26.79 16.05
N LEU A 286 4.53 27.23 16.86
CA LEU A 286 3.11 27.18 16.54
C LEU A 286 2.76 28.11 15.39
N THR A 287 3.33 29.32 15.37
CA THR A 287 3.03 30.32 14.33
C THR A 287 3.36 29.81 12.92
N VAL A 288 4.45 29.02 12.81
CA VAL A 288 4.81 28.35 11.54
C VAL A 288 3.77 27.32 11.13
N ILE A 289 3.18 26.62 12.09
CA ILE A 289 2.12 25.63 11.80
C ILE A 289 0.82 26.29 11.39
N GLU A 290 0.46 27.43 11.99
CA GLU A 290 -0.73 28.23 11.60
C GLU A 290 -0.57 28.81 10.21
N GLN A 291 0.57 29.42 9.90
CA GLN A 291 0.89 29.89 8.56
C GLN A 291 0.92 28.75 7.54
N ALA A 292 1.47 27.59 7.90
CA ALA A 292 1.48 26.40 7.04
C ALA A 292 0.05 25.97 6.66
N LYS A 293 -0.91 26.02 7.58
CA LYS A 293 -2.33 25.73 7.27
C LYS A 293 -2.88 26.69 6.20
N GLN A 294 -2.60 28.00 6.34
CA GLN A 294 -3.07 29.00 5.38
C GLN A 294 -2.46 28.77 3.99
N ILE A 295 -1.15 28.55 3.93
CA ILE A 295 -0.42 28.25 2.68
C ILE A 295 -0.97 27.00 2.01
N LEU A 296 -1.16 25.93 2.78
CA LEU A 296 -1.71 24.67 2.27
C LEU A 296 -3.14 24.83 1.75
N SER A 297 -3.99 25.59 2.44
CA SER A 297 -5.36 25.86 2.00
C SER A 297 -5.38 26.61 0.68
N LYS A 298 -4.54 27.64 0.51
CA LYS A 298 -4.41 28.37 -0.74
C LYS A 298 -3.89 27.49 -1.87
N TRP A 299 -2.84 26.71 -1.60
CA TRP A 299 -2.23 25.80 -2.58
C TRP A 299 -3.21 24.74 -3.08
N LEU A 300 -3.99 24.15 -2.16
CA LEU A 300 -5.00 23.14 -2.50
C LEU A 300 -6.14 23.71 -3.33
N ALA A 301 -6.55 24.96 -3.06
CA ALA A 301 -7.62 25.62 -3.82
C ALA A 301 -7.28 25.77 -5.32
N GLU A 302 -6.02 25.97 -5.69
CA GLU A 302 -5.56 26.02 -7.09
C GLU A 302 -5.79 24.68 -7.82
N MET A 303 -5.83 23.57 -7.09
CA MET A 303 -6.13 22.23 -7.61
C MET A 303 -7.61 21.83 -7.46
N GLY A 304 -8.47 22.74 -6.99
CA GLY A 304 -9.89 22.47 -6.69
C GLY A 304 -10.11 21.68 -5.40
N LEU A 305 -9.10 21.64 -4.51
CA LEU A 305 -9.11 20.86 -3.29
C LEU A 305 -9.18 21.72 -2.04
N GLU A 306 -9.64 21.15 -0.94
CA GLU A 306 -9.71 21.81 0.36
C GLU A 306 -9.33 20.86 1.52
N LEU A 307 -8.87 21.44 2.62
CA LEU A 307 -8.67 20.67 3.86
C LEU A 307 -10.03 20.32 4.48
N LYS A 308 -10.20 19.10 4.94
CA LYS A 308 -11.42 18.64 5.61
C LYS A 308 -11.49 19.24 7.01
N ALA A 309 -12.35 20.24 7.23
CA ALA A 309 -12.45 20.98 8.50
C ALA A 309 -12.64 20.06 9.72
N SER A 310 -13.51 19.02 9.62
CA SER A 310 -13.80 18.08 10.72
C SER A 310 -12.61 17.16 11.10
N LYS A 311 -11.56 17.11 10.29
CA LYS A 311 -10.36 16.28 10.53
C LYS A 311 -9.09 17.10 10.56
N THR A 312 -9.17 18.42 10.38
CA THR A 312 -8.01 19.32 10.45
C THR A 312 -7.91 19.88 11.86
N ARG A 313 -6.82 19.55 12.55
CA ARG A 313 -6.61 19.97 13.93
C ARG A 313 -5.15 20.32 14.18
N PHE A 314 -4.96 21.21 15.15
CA PHE A 314 -3.66 21.47 15.74
C PHE A 314 -3.47 20.60 16.97
N THR A 315 -2.25 20.13 17.20
CA THR A 315 -1.89 19.36 18.40
C THR A 315 -0.41 19.53 18.68
N HIS A 316 0.03 19.02 19.84
CA HIS A 316 1.45 18.97 20.18
C HIS A 316 1.86 17.54 20.56
N THR A 317 3.09 17.15 20.24
CA THR A 317 3.54 15.75 20.41
C THR A 317 3.74 15.34 21.85
N LEU A 318 4.01 16.28 22.77
CA LEU A 318 4.34 16.03 24.16
C LEU A 318 3.35 16.66 25.15
N GLU A 319 3.01 17.93 24.94
CA GLU A 319 2.16 18.72 25.85
C GLU A 319 0.71 18.75 25.34
N PRO A 320 -0.28 18.98 26.20
CA PRO A 320 -1.64 19.26 25.79
C PRO A 320 -1.70 20.54 24.96
N TYR A 321 -2.37 20.49 23.82
CA TYR A 321 -2.71 21.64 23.02
C TYR A 321 -4.12 21.42 22.46
N ASP A 322 -5.02 22.38 22.63
CA ASP A 322 -6.42 22.29 22.22
C ASP A 322 -7.10 20.98 22.69
N GLY A 323 -6.85 20.63 23.99
CA GLY A 323 -7.39 19.43 24.63
C GLY A 323 -6.78 18.09 24.19
N ASN A 324 -5.83 18.09 23.25
CA ASN A 324 -5.24 16.89 22.67
C ASN A 324 -3.73 16.80 22.88
N VAL A 325 -3.21 15.56 22.97
CA VAL A 325 -1.77 15.29 23.01
C VAL A 325 -1.45 14.19 22.01
N GLY A 326 -0.55 14.48 21.07
CA GLY A 326 -0.24 13.56 19.98
C GLY A 326 -1.36 13.50 18.94
N PHE A 327 -1.26 12.59 18.00
CA PHE A 327 -2.20 12.44 16.88
C PHE A 327 -2.22 11.01 16.39
N ASP A 328 -3.27 10.67 15.68
CA ASP A 328 -3.44 9.37 15.02
C ASP A 328 -3.08 9.50 13.53
N PHE A 329 -2.19 8.65 13.05
CA PHE A 329 -1.79 8.63 11.64
C PHE A 329 -1.64 7.18 11.15
N LEU A 330 -2.30 6.84 10.05
CA LEU A 330 -2.26 5.51 9.43
C LEU A 330 -2.51 4.37 10.45
N GLY A 331 -3.55 4.52 11.27
CA GLY A 331 -3.92 3.51 12.27
C GLY A 331 -3.00 3.40 13.48
N SER A 332 -2.10 4.35 13.67
CA SER A 332 -1.17 4.40 14.81
C SER A 332 -1.23 5.74 15.50
N THR A 333 -1.26 5.73 16.85
CA THR A 333 -1.11 6.93 17.67
C THR A 333 0.37 7.27 17.82
N VAL A 334 0.72 8.49 17.44
CA VAL A 334 2.04 9.10 17.61
C VAL A 334 2.02 10.06 18.78
N ARG A 335 2.80 9.79 19.82
CA ARG A 335 2.85 10.63 21.02
C ARG A 335 4.20 10.54 21.70
N GLN A 336 4.59 11.62 22.38
CA GLN A 336 5.71 11.65 23.31
C GLN A 336 5.21 11.63 24.75
N TYR A 337 5.99 11.01 25.61
CA TYR A 337 5.68 10.87 27.03
C TYR A 337 6.87 11.35 27.84
N ARG A 338 6.63 12.17 28.85
CA ARG A 338 7.66 12.55 29.85
C ARG A 338 8.19 11.30 30.53
N VAL A 339 9.48 11.22 30.75
CA VAL A 339 10.14 10.09 31.41
C VAL A 339 11.26 10.58 32.34
N GLY A 340 11.42 9.88 33.44
CA GLY A 340 12.52 10.12 34.37
C GLY A 340 13.89 9.71 33.80
N LYS A 341 14.96 10.09 34.47
CA LYS A 341 16.35 9.92 34.01
C LYS A 341 16.72 8.49 33.62
N THR A 342 16.20 7.47 34.30
CA THR A 342 16.51 6.05 34.05
C THR A 342 15.94 5.52 32.72
N HIS A 343 14.79 6.02 32.28
CA HIS A 343 14.10 5.60 31.07
C HIS A 343 14.27 6.55 29.88
N ALA A 344 15.05 7.61 30.06
CA ALA A 344 15.27 8.66 29.09
C ALA A 344 16.20 8.21 27.96
N PRO A 345 15.80 8.37 26.66
CA PRO A 345 16.67 8.09 25.54
C PRO A 345 17.87 9.04 25.50
N LYS A 346 18.98 8.56 24.94
CA LYS A 346 20.16 9.40 24.68
C LYS A 346 19.88 10.43 23.58
N THR A 347 20.43 11.64 23.73
CA THR A 347 20.47 12.62 22.64
C THR A 347 21.36 12.12 21.51
N ARG A 348 21.10 12.54 20.27
CA ARG A 348 21.98 12.26 19.12
C ARG A 348 23.19 13.20 19.03
N ARG A 349 23.14 14.33 19.73
CA ARG A 349 24.28 15.26 19.79
C ARG A 349 25.44 14.59 20.53
N ARG A 350 26.67 14.97 20.21
CA ARG A 350 27.93 14.50 20.86
C ARG A 350 27.95 14.78 22.38
N THR A 351 27.09 15.67 22.85
CA THR A 351 26.88 15.92 24.26
C THR A 351 26.23 14.71 24.96
N LYS A 352 26.76 14.24 26.07
CA LYS A 352 26.30 13.09 26.87
C LYS A 352 24.90 13.27 27.51
N GLY A 353 24.00 14.05 26.92
CA GLY A 353 22.66 14.35 27.42
C GLY A 353 21.63 13.25 27.23
N ARG A 354 20.59 13.25 28.03
CA ARG A 354 19.38 12.44 27.89
C ARG A 354 18.17 13.34 27.61
N LEU A 355 17.20 12.82 26.87
CA LEU A 355 15.94 13.50 26.58
C LEU A 355 15.00 13.33 27.79
N ALA A 356 14.22 14.37 28.14
CA ALA A 356 13.21 14.28 29.18
C ALA A 356 11.92 13.54 28.71
N PHE A 357 11.90 13.03 27.51
CA PHE A 357 10.73 12.38 26.91
C PHE A 357 11.12 11.17 26.05
N LYS A 358 10.13 10.30 25.78
CA LYS A 358 10.24 9.14 24.91
C LYS A 358 9.14 9.18 23.85
N THR A 359 9.52 9.03 22.57
CA THR A 359 8.57 8.95 21.46
C THR A 359 8.05 7.52 21.33
N ILE A 360 6.73 7.35 21.39
CA ILE A 360 6.03 6.08 21.24
C ILE A 360 5.07 6.19 20.05
N ILE A 361 5.14 5.21 19.17
CA ILE A 361 4.17 5.00 18.09
C ILE A 361 3.55 3.63 18.37
N LYS A 362 2.24 3.57 18.60
CA LYS A 362 1.52 2.34 18.94
C LYS A 362 0.22 2.25 18.14
N PRO A 363 -0.41 1.06 18.04
CA PRO A 363 -1.73 0.95 17.42
C PRO A 363 -2.72 1.93 18.03
N SER A 364 -3.47 2.68 17.21
CA SER A 364 -4.46 3.64 17.72
C SER A 364 -5.63 2.92 18.40
N LYS A 365 -6.34 3.62 19.28
CA LYS A 365 -7.51 3.07 19.98
C LYS A 365 -8.56 2.58 18.98
N THR A 366 -8.85 3.39 17.97
CA THR A 366 -9.78 3.04 16.89
C THR A 366 -9.34 1.81 16.06
N ALA A 367 -8.02 1.66 15.80
CA ALA A 367 -7.49 0.48 15.12
C ALA A 367 -7.62 -0.79 15.98
N GLN A 368 -7.39 -0.69 17.30
CA GLN A 368 -7.56 -1.79 18.25
C GLN A 368 -9.03 -2.22 18.35
N GLU A 369 -9.95 -1.29 18.50
CA GLU A 369 -11.40 -1.53 18.59
C GLU A 369 -11.94 -2.18 17.30
N ARG A 370 -11.53 -1.67 16.15
CA ARG A 370 -11.89 -2.24 14.84
C ARG A 370 -11.39 -3.68 14.69
N HIS A 371 -10.16 -3.93 15.10
CA HIS A 371 -9.59 -5.28 15.05
C HIS A 371 -10.33 -6.24 15.96
N TYR A 372 -10.55 -5.85 17.23
CA TYR A 372 -11.30 -6.67 18.18
C TYR A 372 -12.72 -6.94 17.71
N ARG A 373 -13.42 -5.92 17.17
CA ARG A 373 -14.75 -6.07 16.58
C ARG A 373 -14.74 -7.12 15.47
N LYS A 374 -13.77 -7.06 14.56
CA LYS A 374 -13.65 -8.05 13.47
C LYS A 374 -13.43 -9.48 13.98
N LEU A 375 -12.62 -9.65 15.03
CA LEU A 375 -12.44 -10.95 15.69
C LEU A 375 -13.74 -11.43 16.35
N SER A 376 -14.43 -10.56 17.09
CA SER A 376 -15.69 -10.84 17.77
C SER A 376 -16.80 -11.21 16.77
N GLU A 377 -16.97 -10.44 15.70
CA GLU A 377 -17.91 -10.74 14.62
C GLU A 377 -17.63 -12.11 14.00
N THR A 378 -16.35 -12.42 13.73
CA THR A 378 -15.96 -13.72 13.16
C THR A 378 -16.31 -14.87 14.11
N VAL A 379 -16.03 -14.75 15.43
CA VAL A 379 -16.34 -15.81 16.41
C VAL A 379 -17.84 -15.97 16.59
N ASN A 380 -18.59 -14.86 16.67
CA ASN A 380 -20.04 -14.86 16.89
C ASN A 380 -20.84 -15.35 15.68
N ALA A 381 -20.37 -15.08 14.45
CA ALA A 381 -21.00 -15.58 13.23
C ALA A 381 -20.92 -17.11 13.07
N TYR A 382 -19.98 -17.76 13.80
CA TYR A 382 -19.76 -19.19 13.66
C TYR A 382 -19.80 -19.94 15.01
N PRO A 383 -20.93 -19.94 15.73
CA PRO A 383 -21.04 -20.54 17.06
C PRO A 383 -20.85 -22.07 17.05
N MET A 384 -21.23 -22.74 15.95
CA MET A 384 -21.22 -24.22 15.84
C MET A 384 -20.10 -24.77 14.94
N VAL A 385 -19.23 -23.91 14.38
CA VAL A 385 -18.16 -24.36 13.49
C VAL A 385 -17.15 -25.23 14.27
N PRO A 386 -16.55 -26.26 13.66
CA PRO A 386 -15.45 -27.01 14.29
C PRO A 386 -14.28 -26.11 14.66
N GLN A 387 -13.63 -26.38 15.81
CA GLN A 387 -12.51 -25.59 16.32
C GLN A 387 -11.41 -25.34 15.27
N ALA A 388 -11.05 -26.37 14.48
CA ALA A 388 -10.05 -26.25 13.42
C ALA A 388 -10.41 -25.18 12.37
N ASN A 389 -11.69 -25.12 11.99
CA ASN A 389 -12.16 -24.15 11.00
C ASN A 389 -12.18 -22.73 11.57
N LEU A 390 -12.59 -22.56 12.84
CA LEU A 390 -12.50 -21.28 13.53
C LEU A 390 -11.04 -20.78 13.58
N ILE A 391 -10.09 -21.63 13.93
CA ILE A 391 -8.66 -21.31 13.93
C ILE A 391 -8.19 -20.90 12.52
N LYS A 392 -8.61 -21.62 11.47
CA LYS A 392 -8.27 -21.28 10.07
C LYS A 392 -8.79 -19.90 9.67
N MET A 393 -9.97 -19.48 10.14
CA MET A 393 -10.55 -18.18 9.84
C MET A 393 -9.87 -17.04 10.63
N LEU A 394 -9.56 -17.27 11.91
CA LEU A 394 -8.98 -16.25 12.79
C LEU A 394 -7.49 -15.99 12.53
N ASN A 395 -6.71 -17.03 12.24
CA ASN A 395 -5.26 -16.91 12.07
C ASN A 395 -4.83 -15.89 11.01
N PRO A 396 -5.44 -15.79 9.82
CA PRO A 396 -5.10 -14.74 8.85
C PRO A 396 -5.39 -13.33 9.36
N ILE A 397 -6.49 -13.14 10.10
CA ILE A 397 -6.89 -11.84 10.68
C ILE A 397 -5.86 -11.40 11.72
N ILE A 398 -5.50 -12.30 12.63
CA ILE A 398 -4.52 -12.05 13.70
C ILE A 398 -3.15 -11.73 13.10
N ARG A 399 -2.65 -12.59 12.18
CA ARG A 399 -1.34 -12.39 11.55
C ARG A 399 -1.27 -11.08 10.79
N GLY A 400 -2.25 -10.79 9.94
CA GLY A 400 -2.25 -9.57 9.12
C GLY A 400 -2.18 -8.30 9.98
N TRP A 401 -2.96 -8.25 11.07
CA TRP A 401 -2.95 -7.10 11.96
C TRP A 401 -1.66 -7.01 12.82
N ALA A 402 -1.20 -8.14 13.35
CA ALA A 402 0.03 -8.19 14.13
C ALA A 402 1.27 -7.85 13.29
N ASP A 403 1.37 -8.36 12.07
CA ASP A 403 2.46 -8.06 11.15
C ASP A 403 2.49 -6.57 10.79
N TYR A 404 1.32 -5.96 10.50
CA TYR A 404 1.23 -4.52 10.25
C TYR A 404 1.77 -3.69 11.42
N HIS A 405 1.33 -3.98 12.65
CA HIS A 405 1.71 -3.20 13.83
C HIS A 405 3.05 -3.61 14.45
N SER A 406 3.65 -4.71 14.03
CA SER A 406 4.95 -5.19 14.54
C SER A 406 6.12 -4.22 14.31
N ARG A 407 5.94 -3.22 13.45
CA ARG A 407 6.97 -2.20 13.15
C ARG A 407 6.96 -1.03 14.15
N ASN A 408 6.00 -1.02 15.06
CA ASN A 408 5.76 0.02 16.05
C ASN A 408 5.85 -0.55 17.49
N ASN A 409 5.58 0.28 18.50
CA ASN A 409 5.58 -0.13 19.90
C ASN A 409 4.27 -0.86 20.25
N ALA A 410 4.10 -2.09 19.82
CA ALA A 410 2.81 -2.80 19.88
C ALA A 410 2.73 -3.89 20.97
N THR A 411 3.82 -4.21 21.71
CA THR A 411 3.88 -5.34 22.65
C THR A 411 2.74 -5.32 23.69
N GLN A 412 2.51 -4.18 24.35
CA GLN A 412 1.42 -4.08 25.34
C GLN A 412 0.04 -4.27 24.70
N THR A 413 -0.14 -3.72 23.51
CA THR A 413 -1.40 -3.87 22.75
C THR A 413 -1.62 -5.32 22.35
N PHE A 414 -0.58 -6.01 21.90
CA PHE A 414 -0.66 -7.43 21.54
C PHE A 414 -1.08 -8.29 22.73
N ASN A 415 -0.43 -8.11 23.88
CA ASN A 415 -0.78 -8.84 25.11
C ASN A 415 -2.23 -8.59 25.53
N ARG A 416 -2.68 -7.31 25.50
CA ARG A 416 -4.07 -6.97 25.82
C ARG A 416 -5.07 -7.61 24.84
N THR A 417 -4.77 -7.59 23.54
CA THR A 417 -5.65 -8.19 22.53
C THR A 417 -5.73 -9.70 22.68
N ASP A 418 -4.61 -10.36 23.00
CA ASP A 418 -4.58 -11.81 23.28
C ASP A 418 -5.39 -12.17 24.53
N TYR A 419 -5.36 -11.33 25.58
CA TYR A 419 -6.19 -11.51 26.76
C TYR A 419 -7.70 -11.42 26.42
N LEU A 420 -8.10 -10.37 25.69
CA LEU A 420 -9.49 -10.19 25.25
C LEU A 420 -9.95 -11.35 24.32
N MET A 421 -9.06 -11.80 23.45
CA MET A 421 -9.33 -12.95 22.58
C MET A 421 -9.53 -14.24 23.37
N GLY A 422 -8.77 -14.44 24.46
CA GLY A 422 -8.96 -15.57 25.37
C GLY A 422 -10.36 -15.60 25.98
N GLY A 423 -10.86 -14.45 26.46
CA GLY A 423 -12.22 -14.31 26.97
C GLY A 423 -13.30 -14.61 25.91
N LEU A 424 -13.12 -14.07 24.71
CA LEU A 424 -14.05 -14.31 23.60
C LEU A 424 -14.16 -15.79 23.23
N LEU A 425 -13.05 -16.50 23.15
CA LEU A 425 -13.00 -17.94 22.87
C LEU A 425 -13.54 -18.78 24.02
N TRP A 426 -13.33 -18.32 25.24
CA TRP A 426 -13.91 -18.98 26.42
C TRP A 426 -15.45 -18.95 26.39
N HIS A 427 -16.03 -17.78 26.08
CA HIS A 427 -17.48 -17.66 25.96
C HIS A 427 -18.04 -18.48 24.79
N TRP A 428 -17.30 -18.55 23.66
CA TRP A 428 -17.68 -19.41 22.54
C TRP A 428 -17.69 -20.89 22.93
N ALA A 429 -16.65 -21.35 23.64
CA ALA A 429 -16.57 -22.75 24.09
C ALA A 429 -17.62 -23.09 25.16
N LYS A 430 -17.90 -22.18 26.11
CA LYS A 430 -18.91 -22.35 27.15
C LYS A 430 -20.31 -22.45 26.59
N ARG A 431 -20.66 -21.60 25.61
CA ARG A 431 -21.97 -21.65 24.93
C ARG A 431 -22.22 -23.00 24.24
N ARG A 432 -21.20 -23.63 23.71
CA ARG A 432 -21.29 -24.95 23.04
C ARG A 432 -21.50 -26.10 24.02
N HIS A 433 -21.10 -25.94 25.27
CA HIS A 433 -21.09 -26.97 26.29
C HIS A 433 -21.58 -26.42 27.63
N ALA A 434 -22.82 -25.93 27.63
CA ALA A 434 -23.41 -25.29 28.80
C ALA A 434 -23.39 -26.17 30.07
N ASN A 435 -23.58 -27.47 29.90
CA ASN A 435 -23.66 -28.46 30.97
C ASN A 435 -22.32 -29.10 31.34
N LYS A 436 -21.18 -28.63 30.79
CA LYS A 436 -19.85 -29.16 31.09
C LYS A 436 -19.08 -28.24 32.04
N SER A 437 -18.26 -28.83 32.90
CA SER A 437 -17.41 -28.09 33.83
C SER A 437 -16.37 -27.23 33.09
N ALA A 438 -15.91 -26.17 33.73
CA ALA A 438 -14.84 -25.31 33.22
C ALA A 438 -13.55 -26.10 32.92
N GLN A 439 -13.24 -27.09 33.77
CA GLN A 439 -12.08 -27.96 33.59
C GLN A 439 -12.20 -28.82 32.31
N TRP A 440 -13.36 -29.40 32.06
CA TRP A 440 -13.62 -30.19 30.86
C TRP A 440 -13.47 -29.31 29.59
N ILE A 441 -14.08 -28.11 29.59
CA ILE A 441 -13.98 -27.16 28.49
C ILE A 441 -12.51 -26.81 28.22
N LYS A 442 -11.74 -26.50 29.27
CA LYS A 442 -10.31 -26.18 29.16
C LYS A 442 -9.52 -27.33 28.57
N GLN A 443 -9.73 -28.56 29.03
CA GLN A 443 -9.06 -29.75 28.49
C GLN A 443 -9.44 -30.04 27.03
N ARG A 444 -10.69 -29.75 26.64
CA ARG A 444 -11.20 -29.99 25.30
C ARG A 444 -10.62 -29.02 24.26
N TYR A 445 -10.48 -27.75 24.60
CA TYR A 445 -10.19 -26.69 23.65
C TYR A 445 -8.81 -26.05 23.78
N TRP A 446 -8.16 -26.17 24.95
CA TRP A 446 -6.83 -25.63 25.22
C TRP A 446 -5.84 -26.74 25.49
N HIS A 447 -4.76 -26.74 24.74
CA HIS A 447 -3.69 -27.73 24.90
C HIS A 447 -2.37 -27.05 25.25
N ARG A 448 -1.58 -27.71 26.11
CA ARG A 448 -0.25 -27.21 26.48
C ARG A 448 0.68 -27.27 25.28
N ARG A 449 1.26 -26.14 24.90
CA ARG A 449 2.30 -26.02 23.89
C ARG A 449 3.50 -25.31 24.54
N LYS A 450 4.65 -25.98 24.57
CA LYS A 450 5.81 -25.53 25.34
C LYS A 450 5.40 -25.20 26.79
N THR A 451 5.48 -23.91 27.20
CA THR A 451 5.18 -23.46 28.57
C THR A 451 3.78 -22.88 28.74
N ARG A 452 2.96 -22.78 27.67
CA ARG A 452 1.67 -22.07 27.71
C ARG A 452 0.50 -22.96 27.24
N SER A 453 -0.69 -22.71 27.82
CA SER A 453 -1.96 -23.26 27.33
C SER A 453 -2.46 -22.42 26.15
N VAL A 454 -2.70 -23.04 25.00
CA VAL A 454 -3.09 -22.38 23.73
C VAL A 454 -4.38 -23.01 23.22
N PHE A 455 -5.26 -22.18 22.65
CA PHE A 455 -6.45 -22.67 21.95
C PHE A 455 -6.02 -23.42 20.70
N ALA A 456 -6.13 -24.75 20.73
CA ALA A 456 -5.55 -25.64 19.72
C ALA A 456 -6.30 -26.96 19.64
N ILE A 457 -6.18 -27.66 18.51
CA ILE A 457 -6.63 -29.07 18.39
C ILE A 457 -5.48 -30.02 18.72
N LYS A 458 -5.81 -31.25 19.11
CA LYS A 458 -4.81 -32.29 19.47
C LYS A 458 -3.79 -32.54 18.36
N THR A 459 -4.21 -32.50 17.10
CA THR A 459 -3.40 -32.75 15.90
C THR A 459 -2.46 -31.61 15.48
N GLY A 460 -2.23 -30.60 16.34
CA GLY A 460 -1.18 -29.61 16.16
C GLY A 460 -1.60 -28.26 15.61
N MET A 461 -2.81 -28.09 15.06
CA MET A 461 -3.27 -26.77 14.61
C MET A 461 -3.63 -25.91 15.82
N GLU A 462 -3.05 -24.71 15.89
CA GLU A 462 -3.23 -23.77 17.00
C GLU A 462 -3.61 -22.36 16.54
N LEU A 463 -4.27 -21.64 17.43
CA LEU A 463 -4.52 -20.22 17.23
C LEU A 463 -3.22 -19.44 17.44
N VAL A 464 -2.86 -18.63 16.45
CA VAL A 464 -1.71 -17.72 16.54
C VAL A 464 -2.02 -16.62 17.54
N ARG A 465 -1.05 -16.31 18.39
CA ARG A 465 -1.14 -15.16 19.31
C ARG A 465 -0.50 -13.93 18.68
N HIS A 466 -1.04 -12.75 19.01
CA HIS A 466 -0.46 -11.49 18.56
C HIS A 466 0.96 -11.30 19.12
N ASP A 467 1.18 -11.64 20.41
CA ASP A 467 2.46 -11.50 21.10
C ASP A 467 3.56 -12.44 20.57
N ALA A 468 3.19 -13.47 19.81
CA ALA A 468 4.15 -14.31 19.07
C ALA A 468 4.82 -13.58 17.90
N THR A 469 4.27 -12.43 17.49
CA THR A 469 4.85 -11.61 16.41
C THR A 469 5.93 -10.69 16.98
N ALA A 470 7.18 -10.94 16.57
CA ALA A 470 8.32 -10.15 17.05
C ALA A 470 8.25 -8.70 16.55
N ILE A 471 8.50 -7.76 17.45
CA ILE A 471 8.62 -6.33 17.09
C ILE A 471 9.92 -6.10 16.33
N GLN A 472 9.81 -5.53 15.13
CA GLN A 472 10.94 -5.27 14.24
C GLN A 472 10.97 -3.81 13.83
N LYS A 473 12.13 -3.17 13.96
CA LYS A 473 12.31 -1.78 13.55
C LYS A 473 12.25 -1.63 12.03
N HIS A 474 11.33 -0.80 11.54
CA HIS A 474 11.27 -0.47 10.11
C HIS A 474 12.41 0.45 9.70
N ILE A 475 12.98 0.19 8.53
CA ILE A 475 14.00 1.04 7.89
C ILE A 475 13.32 1.79 6.75
N LYS A 476 13.21 3.12 6.90
CA LYS A 476 12.61 4.02 5.91
C LYS A 476 13.40 3.99 4.59
N VAL A 477 12.70 4.16 3.49
CA VAL A 477 13.34 4.41 2.18
C VAL A 477 14.27 5.62 2.25
N ALA A 478 15.43 5.51 1.63
CA ALA A 478 16.44 6.57 1.64
C ALA A 478 16.10 7.66 0.61
N GLY A 479 15.87 8.89 1.09
CA GLY A 479 15.67 10.08 0.24
C GLY A 479 14.61 9.88 -0.85
N THR A 480 14.97 10.27 -2.05
CA THR A 480 14.14 10.19 -3.27
C THR A 480 14.31 8.88 -4.05
N ARG A 481 14.96 7.85 -3.48
CA ARG A 481 15.16 6.57 -4.18
C ARG A 481 13.86 5.99 -4.69
N SER A 482 13.92 5.39 -5.87
CA SER A 482 12.81 4.71 -6.53
C SER A 482 13.28 3.35 -7.11
N PRO A 483 12.41 2.33 -7.20
CA PRO A 483 12.74 1.06 -7.86
C PRO A 483 13.24 1.21 -9.31
N PHE A 484 12.95 2.34 -9.95
CA PHE A 484 13.42 2.67 -11.30
C PHE A 484 14.87 3.19 -11.36
N ASP A 485 15.55 3.43 -10.21
CA ASP A 485 16.96 3.84 -10.17
C ASP A 485 17.91 2.71 -10.62
N GLY A 486 17.45 1.45 -10.52
CA GLY A 486 18.17 0.26 -10.94
C GLY A 486 19.14 -0.31 -9.89
N ASP A 487 19.15 0.22 -8.66
CA ASP A 487 19.94 -0.35 -7.55
C ASP A 487 19.25 -1.58 -6.93
N TRP A 488 19.33 -2.69 -7.62
CA TRP A 488 18.72 -3.95 -7.19
C TRP A 488 19.28 -4.48 -5.86
N SER A 489 20.53 -4.12 -5.52
CA SER A 489 21.12 -4.53 -4.24
C SER A 489 20.41 -3.86 -3.07
N TYR A 490 20.13 -2.57 -3.19
CA TYR A 490 19.36 -1.82 -2.20
C TYR A 490 17.91 -2.33 -2.11
N TRP A 491 17.23 -2.44 -3.25
CA TRP A 491 15.82 -2.82 -3.30
C TRP A 491 15.57 -4.26 -2.89
N GLY A 492 16.43 -5.21 -3.27
CA GLY A 492 16.33 -6.62 -2.85
C GLY A 492 16.50 -6.78 -1.33
N LYS A 493 17.48 -6.09 -0.72
CA LYS A 493 17.65 -6.08 0.74
C LYS A 493 16.46 -5.44 1.45
N ARG A 494 15.88 -4.40 0.86
CA ARG A 494 14.72 -3.70 1.42
C ARG A 494 13.45 -4.53 1.32
N LEU A 495 13.20 -5.17 0.17
CA LEU A 495 12.02 -6.01 -0.06
C LEU A 495 11.95 -7.14 0.98
N GLY A 496 13.06 -7.81 1.29
CA GLY A 496 13.12 -8.86 2.32
C GLY A 496 12.79 -8.39 3.75
N ARG A 497 12.68 -7.08 3.96
CA ARG A 497 12.29 -6.45 5.24
C ARG A 497 10.92 -5.76 5.17
N TYR A 498 10.23 -5.91 4.05
CA TYR A 498 8.94 -5.24 3.84
C TYR A 498 7.86 -5.83 4.76
N PRO A 499 7.01 -5.00 5.38
CA PRO A 499 6.04 -5.47 6.39
C PRO A 499 4.99 -6.43 5.85
N ASP A 500 4.67 -6.31 4.55
CA ASP A 500 3.64 -7.11 3.89
C ASP A 500 4.10 -8.54 3.56
N LEU A 501 5.39 -8.84 3.76
CA LEU A 501 5.92 -10.18 3.56
C LEU A 501 5.83 -11.01 4.85
N THR A 502 5.28 -12.20 4.72
CA THR A 502 5.36 -13.20 5.81
C THR A 502 6.82 -13.57 6.11
N LYS A 503 7.10 -14.03 7.34
CA LYS A 503 8.45 -14.48 7.71
C LYS A 503 9.00 -15.51 6.72
N ARG A 504 8.14 -16.42 6.24
CA ARG A 504 8.49 -17.46 5.27
C ARG A 504 8.89 -16.84 3.93
N GLN A 505 8.09 -15.93 3.39
CA GLN A 505 8.41 -15.20 2.15
C GLN A 505 9.72 -14.42 2.28
N ALA A 506 9.91 -13.67 3.37
CA ALA A 506 11.13 -12.90 3.61
C ALA A 506 12.38 -13.78 3.67
N GLN A 507 12.29 -14.96 4.29
CA GLN A 507 13.40 -15.91 4.38
C GLN A 507 13.73 -16.54 3.03
N LEU A 508 12.71 -16.93 2.26
CA LEU A 508 12.88 -17.46 0.89
C LEU A 508 13.47 -16.39 -0.04
N LEU A 509 12.96 -15.17 0.04
CA LEU A 509 13.48 -14.03 -0.74
C LEU A 509 14.96 -13.77 -0.46
N LYS A 510 15.38 -13.84 0.80
CA LYS A 510 16.79 -13.72 1.20
C LYS A 510 17.63 -14.85 0.61
N ARG A 511 17.15 -16.12 0.72
CA ARG A 511 17.84 -17.29 0.16
C ARG A 511 18.02 -17.17 -1.35
N GLN A 512 17.00 -16.67 -2.05
CA GLN A 512 16.99 -16.50 -3.50
C GLN A 512 17.62 -15.16 -3.97
N MET A 513 18.24 -14.40 -3.07
CA MET A 513 18.88 -13.11 -3.37
C MET A 513 17.94 -12.11 -4.09
N GLY A 514 16.65 -12.11 -3.71
CA GLY A 514 15.64 -11.22 -4.28
C GLY A 514 15.11 -11.62 -5.65
N LYS A 515 15.37 -12.86 -6.11
CA LYS A 515 15.01 -13.35 -7.46
C LYS A 515 13.98 -14.48 -7.40
N CYS A 516 13.12 -14.52 -8.40
CA CYS A 516 12.24 -15.64 -8.65
C CYS A 516 13.06 -16.86 -9.11
N SER A 517 12.90 -18.03 -8.48
CA SER A 517 13.63 -19.26 -8.84
C SER A 517 13.27 -19.77 -10.24
N TYR A 518 12.08 -19.46 -10.75
CA TYR A 518 11.61 -19.93 -12.05
C TYR A 518 12.15 -19.09 -13.22
N CYS A 519 12.00 -17.76 -13.16
CA CYS A 519 12.38 -16.87 -14.26
C CYS A 519 13.69 -16.09 -14.04
N GLY A 520 14.28 -16.15 -12.85
CA GLY A 520 15.52 -15.44 -12.50
C GLY A 520 15.42 -13.91 -12.43
N LEU A 521 14.23 -13.32 -12.63
CA LEU A 521 14.03 -11.88 -12.48
C LEU A 521 13.94 -11.48 -11.00
N ASN A 522 14.34 -10.24 -10.71
CA ASN A 522 14.17 -9.68 -9.39
C ASN A 522 12.70 -9.39 -9.11
N PHE A 523 12.27 -9.67 -7.88
CA PHE A 523 10.97 -9.24 -7.42
C PHE A 523 10.92 -7.72 -7.24
N THR A 524 9.79 -7.15 -7.59
CA THR A 524 9.45 -5.73 -7.37
C THR A 524 8.37 -5.59 -6.30
N SER A 525 8.13 -4.36 -5.84
CA SER A 525 7.06 -4.08 -4.86
C SER A 525 5.64 -4.29 -5.41
N GLU A 526 5.48 -4.36 -6.74
CA GLU A 526 4.20 -4.59 -7.40
C GLU A 526 3.91 -6.08 -7.64
N ASP A 527 4.92 -6.94 -7.48
CA ASP A 527 4.79 -8.37 -7.75
C ASP A 527 4.05 -9.08 -6.63
N LYS A 528 3.17 -10.00 -7.02
CA LYS A 528 2.59 -10.97 -6.10
C LYS A 528 3.52 -12.15 -5.95
N LEU A 529 3.99 -12.34 -4.73
CA LEU A 529 4.92 -13.41 -4.38
C LEU A 529 4.12 -14.62 -3.90
N GLU A 530 4.34 -15.77 -4.54
CA GLU A 530 3.73 -17.04 -4.17
C GLU A 530 4.79 -18.01 -3.67
N ILE A 531 4.48 -18.68 -2.56
CA ILE A 531 5.31 -19.79 -2.06
C ILE A 531 4.85 -21.06 -2.76
N ASP A 532 5.79 -21.75 -3.36
CA ASP A 532 5.55 -22.98 -4.09
C ASP A 532 6.51 -24.08 -3.63
N HIS A 533 6.16 -25.34 -3.89
CA HIS A 533 7.02 -26.49 -3.66
C HIS A 533 7.92 -26.72 -4.87
N ILE A 534 9.22 -26.91 -4.66
CA ILE A 534 10.15 -27.30 -5.73
C ILE A 534 9.69 -28.65 -6.29
N ILE A 535 9.53 -29.65 -5.43
CA ILE A 535 8.92 -30.94 -5.73
C ILE A 535 7.46 -30.88 -5.23
N PRO A 536 6.45 -31.06 -6.10
CA PRO A 536 5.05 -31.04 -5.69
C PRO A 536 4.73 -32.05 -4.58
N ARG A 537 3.85 -31.72 -3.65
CA ARG A 537 3.41 -32.63 -2.58
C ARG A 537 2.89 -33.97 -3.10
N GLN A 538 2.21 -33.94 -4.23
CA GLN A 538 1.69 -35.13 -4.90
C GLN A 538 2.78 -36.06 -5.44
N GLN A 539 4.02 -35.58 -5.54
CA GLN A 539 5.23 -36.31 -5.94
C GLN A 539 6.15 -36.58 -4.74
N GLY A 540 5.62 -36.56 -3.51
CA GLY A 540 6.39 -36.81 -2.28
C GLY A 540 7.18 -35.62 -1.74
N GLY A 541 6.97 -34.40 -2.28
CA GLY A 541 7.64 -33.20 -1.81
C GLY A 541 7.30 -32.84 -0.37
N LYS A 542 8.33 -32.63 0.46
CA LYS A 542 8.20 -32.27 1.88
C LYS A 542 7.70 -30.84 2.06
N ASP A 543 6.98 -30.60 3.16
CA ASP A 543 6.45 -29.26 3.53
C ASP A 543 7.44 -28.52 4.45
N ASP A 544 8.65 -28.32 3.97
CA ASP A 544 9.75 -27.68 4.70
C ASP A 544 10.51 -26.66 3.84
N TYR A 545 11.43 -25.91 4.48
CA TYR A 545 12.19 -24.86 3.81
C TYR A 545 13.13 -25.35 2.70
N SER A 546 13.54 -26.61 2.70
CA SER A 546 14.41 -27.18 1.66
C SER A 546 13.65 -27.34 0.35
N ASN A 547 12.35 -27.61 0.43
CA ASN A 547 11.46 -27.82 -0.70
C ASN A 547 10.60 -26.61 -1.06
N TRP A 548 10.67 -25.50 -0.32
CA TRP A 548 9.94 -24.29 -0.69
C TRP A 548 10.76 -23.33 -1.53
N GLN A 549 10.07 -22.68 -2.48
CA GLN A 549 10.60 -21.61 -3.31
C GLN A 549 9.63 -20.45 -3.40
N LEU A 550 10.12 -19.26 -3.75
CA LEU A 550 9.35 -18.05 -3.97
C LEU A 550 9.31 -17.75 -5.46
N LEU A 551 8.10 -17.61 -5.99
CA LEU A 551 7.85 -17.37 -7.41
C LEU A 551 6.98 -16.13 -7.60
N HIS A 552 7.10 -15.47 -8.77
CA HIS A 552 6.05 -14.57 -9.22
C HIS A 552 4.76 -15.37 -9.44
N ARG A 553 3.61 -14.76 -9.24
CA ARG A 553 2.33 -15.45 -9.41
C ARG A 553 2.19 -16.10 -10.77
N HIS A 554 2.53 -15.39 -11.85
CA HIS A 554 2.47 -15.97 -13.20
C HIS A 554 3.44 -17.14 -13.41
N CYS A 555 4.63 -17.10 -12.78
CA CYS A 555 5.58 -18.21 -12.79
C CYS A 555 5.05 -19.43 -12.01
N HIS A 556 4.40 -19.18 -10.87
CA HIS A 556 3.72 -20.21 -10.09
C HIS A 556 2.58 -20.86 -10.91
N ASP A 557 1.72 -20.05 -11.55
CA ASP A 557 0.64 -20.56 -12.39
C ASP A 557 1.19 -21.42 -13.54
N THR A 558 2.29 -20.99 -14.19
CA THR A 558 2.95 -21.73 -15.30
C THR A 558 3.54 -23.05 -14.79
N LYS A 559 4.30 -23.02 -13.67
CA LYS A 559 4.87 -24.23 -13.08
C LYS A 559 3.78 -25.22 -12.67
N THR A 560 2.72 -24.74 -11.99
CA THR A 560 1.60 -25.60 -11.57
C THR A 560 0.91 -26.27 -12.77
N ALA A 561 0.77 -25.57 -13.88
CA ALA A 561 0.23 -26.15 -15.10
C ALA A 561 1.15 -27.25 -15.66
N ARG A 562 2.47 -27.01 -15.70
CA ARG A 562 3.48 -27.99 -16.14
C ARG A 562 3.51 -29.23 -15.23
N ASP A 563 3.49 -29.02 -13.91
CA ASP A 563 3.50 -30.11 -12.93
C ASP A 563 2.27 -31.03 -13.07
N LYS A 564 1.14 -30.49 -13.54
CA LYS A 564 -0.08 -31.27 -13.84
C LYS A 564 0.00 -32.06 -15.14
N THR A 565 0.66 -31.52 -16.17
CA THR A 565 0.81 -32.20 -17.47
C THR A 565 1.84 -33.34 -17.42
N GLN A 566 2.83 -33.26 -16.56
CA GLN A 566 3.80 -34.37 -16.34
C GLN A 566 3.18 -35.58 -15.62
N LYS A 567 1.91 -35.55 -15.25
CA LYS A 567 1.14 -36.65 -14.66
C LYS A 567 0.30 -37.45 -15.67
N ARG A 568 0.23 -37.02 -16.92
CA ARG A 568 -0.34 -37.79 -18.03
C ARG A 568 0.78 -38.43 -18.86
#